data_a5c20de0a8b245fb5ecd4132bc163b80
#
_entry.id   a5c20de0a8b245fb5ecd4132bc163b80
#
_cell.length_a   1.000
_cell.length_b   1.000
_cell.length_c   1.000
_cell.angle_alpha   90.00
_cell.angle_beta   90.00
_cell.angle_gamma   90.00
#
_symmetry.space_group_name_H-M   'P 1'
#
loop_
_entity.id
_entity.type
_entity.pdbx_description
1 polymer ?
#
loop_
_entity_poly.entity_id
_entity_poly.type
_entity_poly.pdbx_seq_one_letter_code
_entity_poly.pdbx_strand_id
1 'polypeptide(L)'
;TVDPVTVGGTLSSDATVCAGSNTGTLTLSGETGSVVRWESSTDNFVSSTNIVNTTTSLDYTNLTETTKYRAVVQSGTCSEENSTEVTITVLPATVGGTLSSDATVCSGSNTGTLTISGETGSVVRWESSTDNFASSTNIVNTTSTLSFTNLTETTKYRAVVQSGVCSEE
;
A
#
# COMPACT_ATOMS: atom_id res chain seq x y z
N THR A 1 -39.00 -17.28 25.78
CA THR A 1 -37.86 -16.34 25.73
C THR A 1 -37.99 -15.52 24.49
N VAL A 2 -37.69 -14.25 24.57
CA VAL A 2 -37.62 -13.32 23.44
C VAL A 2 -36.14 -12.94 23.29
N ASP A 3 -35.59 -13.18 22.10
CA ASP A 3 -34.21 -12.80 21.79
C ASP A 3 -34.17 -11.27 21.56
N PRO A 4 -33.07 -10.59 21.93
CA PRO A 4 -32.89 -9.17 21.62
C PRO A 4 -32.75 -8.98 20.11
N VAL A 5 -33.10 -7.78 19.61
CA VAL A 5 -32.91 -7.43 18.23
C VAL A 5 -31.43 -7.51 17.86
N THR A 6 -31.14 -8.11 16.70
CA THR A 6 -29.76 -8.18 16.19
C THR A 6 -29.21 -6.78 15.92
N VAL A 7 -27.97 -6.55 16.32
CA VAL A 7 -27.19 -5.34 15.95
C VAL A 7 -25.89 -5.80 15.31
N GLY A 8 -25.61 -5.34 14.08
CA GLY A 8 -24.43 -5.76 13.32
C GLY A 8 -23.08 -5.29 13.92
N GLY A 9 -23.10 -4.21 14.69
CA GLY A 9 -21.89 -3.66 15.30
C GLY A 9 -21.04 -2.83 14.35
N THR A 10 -19.85 -2.47 14.83
CA THR A 10 -18.88 -1.60 14.11
C THR A 10 -17.54 -2.29 13.99
N LEU A 11 -16.97 -2.25 12.80
CA LEU A 11 -15.60 -2.72 12.55
C LEU A 11 -14.57 -1.63 12.88
N SER A 12 -13.33 -2.08 13.15
CA SER A 12 -12.14 -1.23 13.28
C SER A 12 -11.89 -0.42 12.00
N SER A 13 -11.01 0.59 12.11
CA SER A 13 -10.78 1.60 11.04
C SER A 13 -10.23 1.00 9.74
N ASP A 14 -10.48 1.71 8.64
CA ASP A 14 -9.83 1.51 7.35
C ASP A 14 -8.30 1.54 7.47
N ALA A 15 -7.63 0.81 6.58
CA ALA A 15 -6.18 0.78 6.50
C ALA A 15 -5.69 0.87 5.05
N THR A 16 -4.45 1.31 4.88
CA THR A 16 -3.76 1.31 3.59
C THR A 16 -2.51 0.45 3.70
N VAL A 17 -2.35 -0.48 2.78
CA VAL A 17 -1.27 -1.47 2.77
C VAL A 17 -0.65 -1.61 1.37
N CYS A 18 0.53 -2.24 1.29
CA CYS A 18 1.16 -2.58 0.02
C CYS A 18 0.69 -3.93 -0.49
N ALA A 19 0.59 -4.08 -1.80
CA ALA A 19 0.22 -5.33 -2.44
C ALA A 19 1.16 -6.48 -2.08
N GLY A 20 0.60 -7.64 -1.77
CA GLY A 20 1.29 -8.91 -1.61
C GLY A 20 1.83 -9.18 -0.20
N SER A 21 2.64 -8.33 0.38
CA SER A 21 3.23 -8.55 1.72
C SER A 21 2.56 -7.67 2.77
N ASN A 22 1.34 -8.00 3.12
CA ASN A 22 0.57 -7.27 4.12
C ASN A 22 -0.16 -8.21 5.08
N THR A 23 -0.45 -7.71 6.26
CA THR A 23 -1.24 -8.41 7.28
C THR A 23 -1.88 -7.40 8.22
N GLY A 24 -3.00 -7.77 8.80
CA GLY A 24 -3.68 -7.00 9.83
C GLY A 24 -4.85 -7.75 10.42
N THR A 25 -5.44 -7.21 11.46
CA THR A 25 -6.59 -7.79 12.17
C THR A 25 -7.74 -6.78 12.21
N LEU A 26 -8.91 -7.21 11.79
CA LEU A 26 -10.17 -6.48 11.92
C LEU A 26 -10.85 -6.93 13.21
N THR A 27 -11.46 -6.00 13.92
CA THR A 27 -12.17 -6.27 15.18
C THR A 27 -13.58 -5.70 15.12
N LEU A 28 -14.56 -6.53 15.46
CA LEU A 28 -15.96 -6.15 15.63
C LEU A 28 -16.23 -5.73 17.07
N SER A 29 -17.07 -4.72 17.26
CA SER A 29 -17.50 -4.25 18.57
C SER A 29 -18.92 -3.69 18.51
N GLY A 30 -19.63 -3.75 19.67
CA GLY A 30 -20.97 -3.18 19.81
C GLY A 30 -22.08 -3.99 19.12
N GLU A 31 -21.80 -5.21 18.74
CA GLU A 31 -22.79 -6.14 18.20
C GLU A 31 -23.75 -6.68 19.28
N THR A 32 -24.94 -7.09 18.85
CA THR A 32 -25.88 -7.86 19.66
C THR A 32 -26.24 -9.15 18.91
N GLY A 33 -25.82 -10.27 19.46
CA GLY A 33 -25.90 -11.60 18.87
C GLY A 33 -24.54 -12.24 18.71
N SER A 34 -24.44 -13.20 17.81
CA SER A 34 -23.19 -13.91 17.51
C SER A 34 -22.80 -13.69 16.05
N VAL A 35 -21.49 -13.61 15.77
CA VAL A 35 -21.00 -13.59 14.38
C VAL A 35 -21.31 -14.93 13.75
N VAL A 36 -22.04 -14.92 12.62
CA VAL A 36 -22.36 -16.14 11.85
C VAL A 36 -21.37 -16.37 10.73
N ARG A 37 -20.80 -15.29 10.19
CA ARG A 37 -19.72 -15.32 9.17
C ARG A 37 -19.13 -13.92 9.00
N TRP A 38 -18.02 -13.86 8.31
CA TRP A 38 -17.49 -12.66 7.72
C TRP A 38 -17.69 -12.71 6.20
N GLU A 39 -17.67 -11.55 5.57
CA GLU A 39 -17.75 -11.42 4.13
C GLU A 39 -16.68 -10.46 3.63
N SER A 40 -16.07 -10.76 2.48
CA SER A 40 -15.16 -9.87 1.77
C SER A 40 -15.68 -9.57 0.37
N SER A 41 -15.32 -8.41 -0.17
CA SER A 41 -15.70 -7.97 -1.50
C SER A 41 -14.65 -7.02 -2.09
N THR A 42 -14.41 -7.13 -3.40
CA THR A 42 -13.57 -6.21 -4.18
C THR A 42 -14.41 -5.32 -5.11
N ASP A 43 -15.73 -5.48 -5.12
CA ASP A 43 -16.66 -4.78 -5.99
C ASP A 43 -17.76 -4.01 -5.24
N ASN A 44 -17.44 -3.58 -4.01
CA ASN A 44 -18.34 -2.82 -3.14
C ASN A 44 -19.62 -3.57 -2.77
N PHE A 45 -19.51 -4.89 -2.48
CA PHE A 45 -20.57 -5.81 -2.13
C PHE A 45 -21.68 -5.97 -3.18
N VAL A 46 -21.38 -5.73 -4.48
CA VAL A 46 -22.19 -6.21 -5.59
C VAL A 46 -22.15 -7.75 -5.62
N SER A 47 -20.97 -8.31 -5.32
CA SER A 47 -20.75 -9.71 -4.96
C SER A 47 -19.93 -9.81 -3.67
N SER A 48 -20.05 -10.93 -2.95
CA SER A 48 -19.26 -11.18 -1.75
C SER A 48 -18.79 -12.63 -1.65
N THR A 49 -17.65 -12.80 -1.00
CA THR A 49 -17.11 -14.11 -0.63
C THR A 49 -17.30 -14.32 0.87
N ASN A 50 -17.96 -15.44 1.23
CA ASN A 50 -18.12 -15.82 2.63
C ASN A 50 -16.82 -16.34 3.23
N ILE A 51 -16.48 -15.84 4.41
CA ILE A 51 -15.36 -16.29 5.22
C ILE A 51 -15.91 -16.99 6.44
N VAL A 52 -15.61 -18.29 6.60
CA VAL A 52 -16.04 -19.09 7.75
C VAL A 52 -15.21 -18.69 8.98
N ASN A 53 -15.71 -17.73 9.71
CA ASN A 53 -15.17 -17.25 10.98
C ASN A 53 -16.33 -16.72 11.82
N THR A 54 -16.47 -17.24 13.04
CA THR A 54 -17.54 -16.89 13.97
C THR A 54 -17.02 -16.10 15.18
N THR A 55 -15.79 -15.64 15.13
CA THR A 55 -15.22 -14.77 16.18
C THR A 55 -15.40 -13.30 15.83
N THR A 56 -15.22 -12.43 16.80
CA THR A 56 -15.28 -10.97 16.64
C THR A 56 -14.00 -10.39 16.05
N SER A 57 -13.05 -11.22 15.62
CA SER A 57 -11.83 -10.79 14.95
C SER A 57 -11.57 -11.59 13.68
N LEU A 58 -11.05 -10.92 12.65
CA LEU A 58 -10.67 -11.51 11.37
C LEU A 58 -9.28 -10.98 10.97
N ASP A 59 -8.35 -11.90 10.73
CA ASP A 59 -7.05 -11.58 10.16
C ASP A 59 -7.13 -11.57 8.63
N TYR A 60 -6.48 -10.58 8.02
CA TYR A 60 -6.25 -10.56 6.57
C TYR A 60 -4.74 -10.59 6.29
N THR A 61 -4.36 -11.22 5.18
CA THR A 61 -2.96 -11.34 4.76
C THR A 61 -2.84 -11.31 3.24
N ASN A 62 -1.68 -10.83 2.75
CA ASN A 62 -1.28 -10.95 1.35
C ASN A 62 -2.32 -10.44 0.33
N LEU A 63 -3.04 -9.40 0.69
CA LEU A 63 -3.97 -8.75 -0.24
C LEU A 63 -3.20 -8.15 -1.42
N THR A 64 -3.72 -8.35 -2.61
CA THR A 64 -3.18 -7.82 -3.87
C THR A 64 -4.07 -6.75 -4.49
N GLU A 65 -5.30 -6.61 -4.00
CA GLU A 65 -6.28 -5.61 -4.44
C GLU A 65 -7.10 -5.08 -3.26
N THR A 66 -7.59 -3.86 -3.40
CA THR A 66 -8.42 -3.21 -2.37
C THR A 66 -9.64 -4.06 -2.07
N THR A 67 -9.79 -4.42 -0.80
CA THR A 67 -10.82 -5.34 -0.32
C THR A 67 -11.62 -4.70 0.81
N LYS A 68 -12.94 -4.82 0.72
CA LYS A 68 -13.86 -4.47 1.80
C LYS A 68 -14.27 -5.70 2.59
N TYR A 69 -14.52 -5.51 3.88
CA TYR A 69 -14.95 -6.55 4.79
C TYR A 69 -16.16 -6.08 5.61
N ARG A 70 -17.00 -7.03 5.99
CA ARG A 70 -18.05 -6.88 7.01
C ARG A 70 -18.26 -8.18 7.75
N ALA A 71 -18.76 -8.09 8.98
CA ALA A 71 -19.27 -9.22 9.74
C ALA A 71 -20.77 -9.32 9.55
N VAL A 72 -21.30 -10.53 9.58
CA VAL A 72 -22.72 -10.82 9.62
C VAL A 72 -23.04 -11.40 10.98
N VAL A 73 -23.99 -10.79 11.68
CA VAL A 73 -24.34 -11.09 13.07
C VAL A 73 -25.78 -11.54 13.13
N GLN A 74 -26.10 -12.45 14.07
CA GLN A 74 -27.46 -12.92 14.34
C GLN A 74 -27.69 -13.12 15.83
N SER A 75 -28.81 -12.63 16.34
CA SER A 75 -29.27 -12.82 17.71
C SER A 75 -30.37 -13.88 17.74
N GLY A 76 -30.05 -15.08 18.23
CA GLY A 76 -31.00 -16.18 18.34
C GLY A 76 -31.70 -16.51 17.03
N THR A 77 -33.02 -16.32 17.00
CA THR A 77 -33.86 -16.55 15.81
C THR A 77 -34.20 -15.29 15.01
N CYS A 78 -33.63 -14.13 15.39
CA CYS A 78 -33.82 -12.87 14.70
C CYS A 78 -33.13 -12.88 13.31
N SER A 79 -33.46 -11.89 12.45
CA SER A 79 -32.79 -11.71 11.16
C SER A 79 -31.30 -11.41 11.33
N GLU A 80 -30.50 -11.81 10.34
CA GLU A 80 -29.09 -11.41 10.22
C GLU A 80 -29.00 -9.91 9.95
N GLU A 81 -27.97 -9.26 10.55
CA GLU A 81 -27.62 -7.87 10.30
C GLU A 81 -26.13 -7.74 10.01
N ASN A 82 -25.80 -6.86 9.09
CA ASN A 82 -24.40 -6.58 8.74
C ASN A 82 -23.80 -5.54 9.70
N SER A 83 -22.53 -5.69 10.01
CA SER A 83 -21.73 -4.64 10.63
C SER A 83 -21.54 -3.45 9.68
N THR A 84 -20.94 -2.35 10.18
CA THR A 84 -20.31 -1.37 9.29
C THR A 84 -19.27 -2.06 8.42
N GLU A 85 -19.02 -1.48 7.22
CA GLU A 85 -17.95 -1.94 6.34
C GLU A 85 -16.62 -1.32 6.75
N VAL A 86 -15.51 -2.03 6.46
CA VAL A 86 -14.15 -1.51 6.52
C VAL A 86 -13.46 -1.74 5.17
N THR A 87 -12.63 -0.80 4.76
CA THR A 87 -11.88 -0.88 3.50
C THR A 87 -10.40 -1.02 3.79
N ILE A 88 -9.78 -2.07 3.28
CA ILE A 88 -8.32 -2.20 3.23
C ILE A 88 -7.88 -1.80 1.84
N THR A 89 -7.36 -0.58 1.73
CA THR A 89 -6.83 -0.04 0.48
C THR A 89 -5.47 -0.65 0.19
N VAL A 90 -5.32 -1.28 -0.97
CA VAL A 90 -4.06 -1.88 -1.40
C VAL A 90 -3.41 -1.01 -2.47
N LEU A 91 -2.22 -0.51 -2.18
CA LEU A 91 -1.38 0.22 -3.13
C LEU A 91 -0.50 -0.76 -3.90
N PRO A 92 -0.18 -0.48 -5.17
CA PRO A 92 0.80 -1.27 -5.90
C PRO A 92 2.17 -1.21 -5.20
N ALA A 93 2.93 -2.29 -5.27
CA ALA A 93 4.31 -2.32 -4.78
C ALA A 93 5.14 -1.24 -5.50
N THR A 94 6.10 -0.67 -4.79
CA THR A 94 7.06 0.26 -5.39
C THR A 94 7.86 -0.45 -6.48
N VAL A 95 8.12 0.24 -7.57
CA VAL A 95 9.07 -0.16 -8.61
C VAL A 95 10.00 1.01 -8.87
N GLY A 96 11.31 0.82 -8.70
CA GLY A 96 12.32 1.86 -8.83
C GLY A 96 12.47 2.42 -10.25
N GLY A 97 12.00 1.67 -11.26
CA GLY A 97 12.12 2.10 -12.66
C GLY A 97 13.55 1.97 -13.22
N THR A 98 13.77 2.59 -14.36
CA THR A 98 15.07 2.62 -15.06
C THR A 98 15.47 4.04 -15.40
N LEU A 99 16.77 4.34 -15.25
CA LEU A 99 17.32 5.62 -15.68
C LEU A 99 17.69 5.59 -17.17
N SER A 100 17.73 6.78 -17.77
CA SER A 100 18.30 6.99 -19.11
C SER A 100 19.76 6.54 -19.17
N SER A 101 20.25 6.30 -20.39
CA SER A 101 21.59 5.74 -20.66
C SER A 101 22.73 6.53 -20.02
N ASP A 102 23.83 5.82 -19.73
CA ASP A 102 25.09 6.41 -19.32
C ASP A 102 25.59 7.43 -20.35
N ALA A 103 26.30 8.45 -19.87
CA ALA A 103 26.93 9.46 -20.68
C ALA A 103 28.42 9.58 -20.36
N THR A 104 29.22 9.86 -21.39
CA THR A 104 30.65 10.24 -21.24
C THR A 104 30.80 11.74 -21.52
N VAL A 105 31.37 12.44 -20.55
CA VAL A 105 31.51 13.89 -20.62
C VAL A 105 32.96 14.30 -20.29
N CYS A 106 33.38 15.49 -20.75
CA CYS A 106 34.67 16.06 -20.36
C CYS A 106 34.60 16.62 -18.94
N SER A 107 35.70 16.48 -18.18
CA SER A 107 35.79 17.01 -16.83
C SER A 107 35.63 18.53 -16.77
N GLY A 108 34.82 19.03 -15.86
CA GLY A 108 34.66 20.42 -15.47
C GLY A 108 33.59 21.19 -16.24
N SER A 109 33.56 21.17 -17.56
CA SER A 109 32.57 21.93 -18.34
C SER A 109 31.60 21.00 -19.04
N ASN A 110 30.68 20.47 -18.29
CA ASN A 110 29.68 19.54 -18.80
C ASN A 110 28.30 19.78 -18.19
N THR A 111 27.27 19.29 -18.88
CA THR A 111 25.89 19.31 -18.44
C THR A 111 25.12 18.15 -19.07
N GLY A 112 24.10 17.68 -18.39
CA GLY A 112 23.20 16.65 -18.91
C GLY A 112 21.96 16.52 -18.04
N THR A 113 21.02 15.69 -18.51
CA THR A 113 19.79 15.40 -17.81
C THR A 113 19.58 13.89 -17.78
N LEU A 114 19.31 13.38 -16.59
CA LEU A 114 18.87 12.01 -16.36
C LEU A 114 17.35 11.99 -16.27
N THR A 115 16.73 10.93 -16.76
CA THR A 115 15.28 10.74 -16.71
C THR A 115 15.02 9.32 -16.19
N ILE A 116 14.13 9.18 -15.21
CA ILE A 116 13.60 7.88 -14.79
C ILE A 116 12.33 7.56 -15.56
N SER A 117 12.08 6.29 -15.83
CA SER A 117 10.89 5.79 -16.50
C SER A 117 10.53 4.38 -16.03
N GLY A 118 9.23 4.03 -16.11
CA GLY A 118 8.72 2.72 -15.71
C GLY A 118 8.64 2.52 -14.21
N GLU A 119 8.76 3.58 -13.44
CA GLU A 119 8.58 3.56 -11.99
C GLU A 119 7.12 3.37 -11.60
N THR A 120 6.90 2.78 -10.42
CA THR A 120 5.59 2.75 -9.74
C THR A 120 5.73 3.43 -8.39
N GLY A 121 5.05 4.55 -8.24
CA GLY A 121 5.15 5.45 -7.10
C GLY A 121 5.63 6.82 -7.50
N SER A 122 6.16 7.57 -6.55
CA SER A 122 6.70 8.91 -6.75
C SER A 122 8.19 8.95 -6.41
N VAL A 123 8.97 9.74 -7.14
CA VAL A 123 10.36 10.01 -6.76
C VAL A 123 10.36 10.79 -5.45
N VAL A 124 11.00 10.26 -4.42
CA VAL A 124 11.13 10.90 -3.11
C VAL A 124 12.44 11.66 -2.96
N ARG A 125 13.48 11.25 -3.67
CA ARG A 125 14.78 11.93 -3.79
C ARG A 125 15.61 11.33 -4.91
N TRP A 126 16.68 12.01 -5.24
CA TRP A 126 17.78 11.47 -6.01
C TRP A 126 19.00 11.28 -5.11
N GLU A 127 19.91 10.42 -5.52
CA GLU A 127 21.18 10.20 -4.83
C GLU A 127 22.31 10.17 -5.84
N SER A 128 23.47 10.71 -5.43
CA SER A 128 24.72 10.63 -6.21
C SER A 128 25.81 9.94 -5.42
N SER A 129 26.73 9.30 -6.12
CA SER A 129 27.86 8.60 -5.53
C SER A 129 29.06 8.57 -6.47
N THR A 130 30.28 8.67 -5.93
CA THR A 130 31.55 8.51 -6.65
C THR A 130 32.26 7.22 -6.26
N ASP A 131 31.72 6.45 -5.31
CA ASP A 131 32.29 5.22 -4.76
C ASP A 131 31.40 3.98 -4.95
N ASN A 132 30.58 3.98 -6.01
CA ASN A 132 29.68 2.89 -6.37
C ASN A 132 28.61 2.62 -5.30
N PHE A 133 28.09 3.68 -4.67
CA PHE A 133 27.10 3.66 -3.59
C PHE A 133 27.55 2.95 -2.30
N ALA A 134 28.88 2.86 -2.04
CA ALA A 134 29.37 2.59 -0.70
C ALA A 134 29.00 3.74 0.25
N SER A 135 28.99 4.97 -0.27
CA SER A 135 28.34 6.15 0.31
C SER A 135 27.52 6.89 -0.73
N SER A 136 26.54 7.69 -0.29
CA SER A 136 25.73 8.50 -1.20
C SER A 136 25.44 9.88 -0.62
N THR A 137 25.24 10.84 -1.53
CA THR A 137 24.78 12.19 -1.21
C THR A 137 23.35 12.35 -1.70
N ASN A 138 22.44 12.74 -0.80
CA ASN A 138 21.05 13.00 -1.14
C ASN A 138 20.91 14.30 -1.92
N ILE A 139 20.12 14.25 -2.99
CA ILE A 139 19.73 15.39 -3.81
C ILE A 139 18.23 15.59 -3.63
N VAL A 140 17.83 16.73 -3.08
CA VAL A 140 16.42 17.09 -2.87
C VAL A 140 15.81 17.44 -4.22
N ASN A 141 15.25 16.44 -4.87
CA ASN A 141 14.54 16.55 -6.15
C ASN A 141 13.51 15.42 -6.22
N THR A 142 12.25 15.76 -6.39
CA THR A 142 11.12 14.82 -6.45
C THR A 142 10.53 14.68 -7.85
N THR A 143 11.22 15.21 -8.87
CA THR A 143 10.78 15.08 -10.27
C THR A 143 11.39 13.85 -10.91
N SER A 144 10.81 13.41 -12.02
CA SER A 144 11.33 12.30 -12.83
C SER A 144 12.60 12.64 -13.63
N THR A 145 13.14 13.84 -13.46
CA THR A 145 14.36 14.31 -14.15
C THR A 145 15.34 14.92 -13.16
N LEU A 146 16.63 14.69 -13.40
CA LEU A 146 17.73 15.31 -12.67
C LEU A 146 18.75 15.88 -13.66
N SER A 147 19.06 17.17 -13.54
CA SER A 147 20.15 17.79 -14.30
C SER A 147 21.45 17.71 -13.51
N PHE A 148 22.54 17.41 -14.20
CA PHE A 148 23.89 17.47 -13.65
C PHE A 148 24.75 18.48 -14.43
N THR A 149 25.72 19.09 -13.75
CA THR A 149 26.64 20.05 -14.36
C THR A 149 28.03 19.94 -13.74
N ASN A 150 29.06 20.32 -14.51
CA ASN A 150 30.43 20.54 -14.02
C ASN A 150 31.02 19.35 -13.26
N LEU A 151 30.70 18.13 -13.65
CA LEU A 151 31.31 16.94 -13.08
C LEU A 151 32.81 16.90 -13.37
N THR A 152 33.62 16.61 -12.35
CA THR A 152 35.07 16.47 -12.44
C THR A 152 35.54 15.03 -12.28
N GLU A 153 34.65 14.15 -11.83
CA GLU A 153 34.91 12.72 -11.61
C GLU A 153 33.68 11.88 -12.01
N THR A 154 33.89 10.59 -12.21
CA THR A 154 32.81 9.65 -12.52
C THR A 154 31.82 9.61 -11.39
N THR A 155 30.58 9.99 -11.66
CA THR A 155 29.49 10.05 -10.69
C THR A 155 28.36 9.14 -11.14
N LYS A 156 27.88 8.32 -10.24
CA LYS A 156 26.67 7.50 -10.40
C LYS A 156 25.47 8.18 -9.75
N TYR A 157 24.31 8.02 -10.36
CA TYR A 157 23.05 8.57 -9.86
C TYR A 157 22.01 7.46 -9.75
N ARG A 158 21.11 7.60 -8.80
CA ARG A 158 19.88 6.83 -8.74
C ARG A 158 18.74 7.71 -8.24
N ALA A 159 17.54 7.44 -8.70
CA ALA A 159 16.31 7.95 -8.10
C ALA A 159 15.83 6.95 -7.04
N VAL A 160 15.28 7.45 -5.95
CA VAL A 160 14.60 6.65 -4.94
C VAL A 160 13.12 6.92 -5.07
N VAL A 161 12.34 5.87 -5.24
CA VAL A 161 10.90 5.90 -5.53
C VAL A 161 10.14 5.28 -4.37
N GLN A 162 8.93 5.75 -4.11
CA GLN A 162 8.03 5.18 -3.10
C GLN A 162 6.57 5.24 -3.54
N SER A 163 5.86 4.13 -3.42
CA SER A 163 4.42 4.02 -3.63
C SER A 163 3.69 4.14 -2.29
N GLY A 164 3.29 5.37 -1.93
CA GLY A 164 2.57 5.68 -0.70
C GLY A 164 3.26 5.15 0.56
N VAL A 165 2.64 4.18 1.24
CA VAL A 165 3.17 3.56 2.48
C VAL A 165 4.13 2.38 2.23
N CYS A 166 4.38 2.04 0.95
CA CYS A 166 5.28 0.94 0.59
C CYS A 166 6.74 1.32 0.87
N SER A 167 7.63 0.32 0.90
CA SER A 167 9.07 0.56 1.05
C SER A 167 9.61 1.33 -0.15
N GLU A 168 10.65 2.12 0.09
CA GLU A 168 11.44 2.77 -0.96
C GLU A 168 12.23 1.74 -1.78
N GLU A 169 12.41 2.02 -3.06
CA GLU A 169 13.32 1.35 -3.99
C GLU A 169 14.20 2.36 -4.74
#